data_22ddffd56d587436f7ab3a6ec89c2ea2
#
_entry.id   22ddffd56d587436f7ab3a6ec89c2ea2
#
_cell.length_a   1.000
_cell.length_b   1.000
_cell.length_c   1.000
_cell.angle_alpha   90.00
_cell.angle_beta   90.00
_cell.angle_gamma   90.00
#
_symmetry.space_group_name_H-M   'P 1'
#
loop_
_entity.id
_entity.type
_entity.pdbx_description
1 polymer ?
#
loop_
_entity_poly.entity_id
_entity_poly.type
_entity_poly.pdbx_seq_one_letter_code
_entity_poly.pdbx_strand_id
1 'polypeptide(L)'
;MKKYSFKIILLGTLVTLFTLTSCLKDLDQVPQDKDIVLADELFNDPAAYKQVLAKLYAGLAISGQQGPAGMPDITGIDEGFSQYLRQYWLAQEVTTDEAVIGWADGSLPDYHEHDWTPSNEFIAALYNRIIYQITSCNAFLRETTEAKLSGRGVTGQLLSDIQDYRNEARFLRALSYSHALDLYGKFPFVTEADEVGF
;
A
#
# COMPACT_ATOMS: atom_id res chain seq x y z
N MET A 1 -12.39 13.29 64.54
CA MET A 1 -11.31 12.91 63.59
C MET A 1 -11.78 12.12 62.35
N LYS A 2 -12.82 11.27 62.36
CA LYS A 2 -13.30 10.50 61.19
C LYS A 2 -13.86 11.31 60.01
N LYS A 3 -14.43 12.46 60.21
CA LYS A 3 -15.08 13.30 59.14
C LYS A 3 -14.05 13.99 58.20
N TYR A 4 -12.87 14.30 58.69
CA TYR A 4 -11.83 14.94 57.83
C TYR A 4 -11.13 13.93 56.93
N SER A 5 -10.92 12.68 57.44
CA SER A 5 -10.34 11.59 56.67
C SER A 5 -11.14 11.24 55.41
N PHE A 6 -12.49 11.21 55.51
CA PHE A 6 -13.36 10.96 54.37
C PHE A 6 -13.30 12.05 53.30
N LYS A 7 -13.25 13.32 53.71
CA LYS A 7 -13.14 14.46 52.76
C LYS A 7 -11.80 14.46 52.05
N ILE A 8 -10.70 14.09 52.70
CA ILE A 8 -9.40 14.03 52.10
C ILE A 8 -9.32 12.86 51.09
N ILE A 9 -9.90 11.71 51.40
CA ILE A 9 -10.00 10.59 50.49
C ILE A 9 -10.84 10.92 49.27
N LEU A 10 -12.00 11.58 49.44
CA LEU A 10 -12.88 11.99 48.38
C LEU A 10 -12.20 13.02 47.44
N LEU A 11 -11.48 13.98 48.04
CA LEU A 11 -10.73 14.98 47.28
C LEU A 11 -9.58 14.34 46.49
N GLY A 12 -8.86 13.40 47.10
CA GLY A 12 -7.78 12.62 46.47
C GLY A 12 -8.31 11.81 45.26
N THR A 13 -9.44 11.12 45.42
CA THR A 13 -10.07 10.34 44.34
C THR A 13 -10.55 11.24 43.20
N LEU A 14 -11.08 12.43 43.50
CA LEU A 14 -11.54 13.40 42.53
C LEU A 14 -10.34 13.94 41.70
N VAL A 15 -9.22 14.27 42.34
CA VAL A 15 -7.98 14.72 41.67
C VAL A 15 -7.41 13.61 40.78
N THR A 16 -7.41 12.36 41.22
CA THR A 16 -6.92 11.24 40.42
C THR A 16 -7.79 10.97 39.19
N LEU A 17 -9.11 11.18 39.26
CA LEU A 17 -10.01 11.07 38.10
C LEU A 17 -9.71 12.13 37.02
N PHE A 18 -9.30 13.33 37.40
CA PHE A 18 -8.98 14.41 36.45
C PHE A 18 -7.62 14.24 35.76
N THR A 19 -6.70 13.46 36.34
CA THR A 19 -5.37 13.19 35.73
C THR A 19 -5.39 12.05 34.71
N LEU A 20 -6.51 11.33 34.55
CA LEU A 20 -6.67 10.24 33.59
C LEU A 20 -7.15 10.67 32.21
N THR A 21 -7.37 11.96 31.95
CA THR A 21 -7.61 12.46 30.61
C THR A 21 -6.27 12.49 29.85
N SER A 22 -5.83 11.34 29.41
CA SER A 22 -4.73 11.21 28.45
C SER A 22 -5.13 11.97 27.16
N CYS A 23 -4.25 12.84 26.70
CA CYS A 23 -4.43 13.59 25.46
C CYS A 23 -4.29 12.61 24.27
N LEU A 24 -5.34 11.89 23.91
CA LEU A 24 -5.36 11.02 22.72
C LEU A 24 -5.08 11.81 21.43
N LYS A 25 -5.33 13.12 21.44
CA LYS A 25 -5.02 14.01 20.31
C LYS A 25 -3.53 14.18 20.03
N ASP A 26 -2.65 13.92 21.00
CA ASP A 26 -1.21 13.98 20.78
C ASP A 26 -0.67 12.79 19.97
N LEU A 27 -1.49 11.73 19.80
CA LEU A 27 -1.17 10.59 18.94
C LEU A 27 -1.58 10.83 17.48
N ASP A 28 -2.47 11.79 17.24
CA ASP A 28 -2.97 12.14 15.91
C ASP A 28 -2.17 13.33 15.35
N GLN A 29 -0.86 13.13 15.20
CA GLN A 29 0.07 14.15 14.72
C GLN A 29 0.18 14.10 13.21
N VAL A 30 0.03 15.25 12.57
CA VAL A 30 0.40 15.42 11.16
C VAL A 30 1.92 15.33 11.03
N PRO A 31 2.47 14.60 10.05
CA PRO A 31 3.91 14.59 9.79
C PRO A 31 4.47 16.01 9.71
N GLN A 32 5.54 16.27 10.46
CA GLN A 32 6.18 17.59 10.49
C GLN A 32 7.16 17.79 9.33
N ASP A 33 7.49 16.73 8.63
CA ASP A 33 8.33 16.74 7.43
C ASP A 33 7.56 17.39 6.28
N LYS A 34 8.08 18.49 5.76
CA LYS A 34 7.48 19.28 4.67
C LYS A 34 7.57 18.58 3.31
N ASP A 35 8.39 17.55 3.19
CA ASP A 35 8.54 16.76 1.97
C ASP A 35 7.48 15.66 1.88
N ILE A 36 6.69 15.44 2.95
CA ILE A 36 5.57 14.49 2.98
C ILE A 36 4.27 15.23 2.65
N VAL A 37 3.73 14.97 1.48
CA VAL A 37 2.42 15.48 1.06
C VAL A 37 1.34 14.51 1.54
N LEU A 38 0.39 15.01 2.34
CA LEU A 38 -0.74 14.22 2.79
C LEU A 38 -1.78 14.02 1.67
N ALA A 39 -2.52 12.91 1.74
CA ALA A 39 -3.55 12.61 0.76
C ALA A 39 -4.60 13.73 0.62
N ASP A 40 -5.02 14.32 1.74
CA ASP A 40 -6.00 15.42 1.71
C ASP A 40 -5.46 16.68 1.02
N GLU A 41 -4.16 16.94 1.14
CA GLU A 41 -3.50 18.06 0.44
C GLU A 41 -3.31 17.73 -1.05
N LEU A 42 -2.81 16.52 -1.36
CA LEU A 42 -2.57 16.06 -2.72
C LEU A 42 -3.85 16.13 -3.58
N PHE A 43 -4.94 15.59 -3.08
CA PHE A 43 -6.21 15.50 -3.82
C PHE A 43 -7.03 16.80 -3.84
N ASN A 44 -6.51 17.91 -3.33
CA ASN A 44 -7.03 19.25 -3.61
C ASN A 44 -6.64 19.72 -5.02
N ASP A 45 -5.58 19.15 -5.61
CA ASP A 45 -5.23 19.41 -7.01
C ASP A 45 -6.05 18.49 -7.95
N PRO A 46 -6.87 19.03 -8.87
CA PRO A 46 -7.60 18.23 -9.84
C PRO A 46 -6.71 17.31 -10.71
N ALA A 47 -5.46 17.69 -10.97
CA ALA A 47 -4.53 16.88 -11.75
C ALA A 47 -4.05 15.64 -11.00
N ALA A 48 -4.03 15.66 -9.67
CA ALA A 48 -3.54 14.58 -8.84
C ALA A 48 -4.30 13.26 -9.06
N TYR A 49 -5.60 13.31 -9.31
CA TYR A 49 -6.39 12.09 -9.56
C TYR A 49 -5.85 11.29 -10.75
N LYS A 50 -5.54 11.95 -11.85
CA LYS A 50 -4.95 11.31 -13.04
C LYS A 50 -3.50 10.88 -12.80
N GLN A 51 -2.73 11.67 -12.06
CA GLN A 51 -1.33 11.37 -11.73
C GLN A 51 -1.23 10.12 -10.85
N VAL A 52 -2.11 9.99 -9.84
CA VAL A 52 -2.14 8.81 -8.99
C VAL A 52 -2.60 7.58 -9.76
N LEU A 53 -3.60 7.69 -10.66
CA LEU A 53 -3.94 6.60 -11.56
C LEU A 53 -2.74 6.18 -12.42
N ALA A 54 -2.02 7.14 -13.01
CA ALA A 54 -0.81 6.87 -13.80
C ALA A 54 0.25 6.13 -12.96
N LYS A 55 0.39 6.45 -11.66
CA LYS A 55 1.27 5.71 -10.74
C LYS A 55 0.81 4.26 -10.56
N LEU A 56 -0.49 3.97 -10.55
CA LEU A 56 -0.98 2.59 -10.49
C LEU A 56 -0.58 1.78 -11.72
N TYR A 57 -0.64 2.36 -12.92
CA TYR A 57 -0.13 1.72 -14.14
C TYR A 57 1.40 1.58 -14.12
N ALA A 58 2.10 2.63 -13.71
CA ALA A 58 3.55 2.61 -13.60
C ALA A 58 4.05 1.55 -12.62
N GLY A 59 3.28 1.23 -11.58
CA GLY A 59 3.61 0.17 -10.61
C GLY A 59 3.80 -1.22 -11.22
N LEU A 60 3.29 -1.45 -12.42
CA LEU A 60 3.53 -2.69 -13.16
C LEU A 60 4.92 -2.72 -13.82
N ALA A 61 5.51 -1.57 -14.13
CA ALA A 61 6.73 -1.47 -14.94
C ALA A 61 7.95 -0.93 -14.18
N ILE A 62 7.76 -0.12 -13.14
CA ILE A 62 8.84 0.50 -12.39
C ILE A 62 8.97 -0.07 -10.98
N SER A 63 10.15 0.04 -10.40
CA SER A 63 10.47 -0.46 -9.05
C SER A 63 10.35 0.62 -7.96
N GLY A 64 10.25 1.88 -8.33
CA GLY A 64 10.12 3.02 -7.42
C GLY A 64 10.00 4.34 -8.16
N GLN A 65 9.94 5.44 -7.41
CA GLN A 65 9.69 6.77 -7.98
C GLN A 65 10.84 7.33 -8.81
N GLN A 66 12.09 6.93 -8.52
CA GLN A 66 13.29 7.44 -9.17
C GLN A 66 13.90 6.43 -10.15
N GLY A 67 13.16 5.43 -10.54
CA GLY A 67 13.63 4.38 -11.45
C GLY A 67 14.38 3.26 -10.73
N PRO A 68 15.20 2.49 -11.47
CA PRO A 68 15.75 1.24 -10.94
C PRO A 68 16.82 1.41 -9.84
N ALA A 69 17.39 2.59 -9.68
CA ALA A 69 18.43 2.87 -8.68
C ALA A 69 18.04 4.08 -7.82
N GLY A 70 16.77 4.23 -7.51
CA GLY A 70 16.27 5.35 -6.74
C GLY A 70 15.57 4.92 -5.46
N MET A 71 14.42 5.50 -5.17
CA MET A 71 13.61 5.16 -3.99
C MET A 71 12.72 3.95 -4.30
N PRO A 72 13.10 2.73 -3.88
CA PRO A 72 12.33 1.52 -4.18
C PRO A 72 11.01 1.53 -3.39
N ASP A 73 9.97 0.97 -3.99
CA ASP A 73 8.66 0.80 -3.34
C ASP A 73 8.65 -0.41 -2.38
N ILE A 74 9.56 -1.37 -2.56
CA ILE A 74 9.72 -2.54 -1.69
C ILE A 74 11.18 -2.73 -1.30
N THR A 75 11.41 -3.44 -0.20
CA THR A 75 12.74 -3.76 0.33
C THR A 75 13.03 -5.25 0.23
N GLY A 76 14.29 -5.64 0.46
CA GLY A 76 14.71 -7.04 0.51
C GLY A 76 15.17 -7.62 -0.82
N ILE A 77 15.22 -6.80 -1.88
CA ILE A 77 15.75 -7.14 -3.20
C ILE A 77 16.33 -5.86 -3.83
N ASP A 78 17.30 -6.01 -4.72
CA ASP A 78 17.78 -4.91 -5.54
C ASP A 78 16.64 -4.30 -6.37
N GLU A 79 16.52 -2.97 -6.35
CA GLU A 79 15.43 -2.29 -7.06
C GLU A 79 15.48 -2.49 -8.58
N GLY A 80 16.64 -2.74 -9.16
CA GLY A 80 16.80 -3.07 -10.57
C GLY A 80 16.13 -4.37 -10.98
N PHE A 81 15.84 -5.26 -10.02
CA PHE A 81 15.16 -6.54 -10.24
C PHE A 81 13.70 -6.55 -9.80
N SER A 82 13.27 -5.61 -9.00
CA SER A 82 12.00 -5.69 -8.28
C SER A 82 10.76 -5.23 -9.07
N GLN A 83 10.86 -4.98 -10.38
CA GLN A 83 9.71 -4.58 -11.20
C GLN A 83 8.66 -5.71 -11.28
N TYR A 84 7.38 -5.36 -11.16
CA TYR A 84 6.26 -6.30 -11.13
C TYR A 84 6.24 -7.24 -12.34
N LEU A 85 6.14 -6.69 -13.56
CA LEU A 85 6.04 -7.50 -14.78
C LEU A 85 7.30 -8.29 -15.06
N ARG A 86 8.49 -7.80 -14.66
CA ARG A 86 9.72 -8.57 -14.75
C ARG A 86 9.66 -9.82 -13.86
N GLN A 87 9.24 -9.66 -12.60
CA GLN A 87 9.12 -10.77 -11.66
C GLN A 87 8.03 -11.77 -12.11
N TYR A 88 6.91 -11.24 -12.61
CA TYR A 88 5.85 -12.07 -13.15
C TYR A 88 6.33 -12.91 -14.35
N TRP A 89 7.05 -12.28 -15.29
CA TRP A 89 7.64 -12.98 -16.43
C TRP A 89 8.62 -14.05 -15.99
N LEU A 90 9.52 -13.75 -15.04
CA LEU A 90 10.47 -14.73 -14.50
C LEU A 90 9.76 -15.96 -13.93
N ALA A 91 8.70 -15.75 -13.16
CA ALA A 91 7.93 -16.84 -12.57
C ALA A 91 7.17 -17.69 -13.58
N GLN A 92 6.76 -17.12 -14.72
CA GLN A 92 6.00 -17.82 -15.76
C GLN A 92 6.92 -18.52 -16.80
N GLU A 93 7.99 -17.87 -17.20
CA GLU A 93 8.81 -18.34 -18.32
C GLU A 93 10.05 -19.14 -17.89
N VAL A 94 10.75 -18.69 -16.82
CA VAL A 94 12.00 -19.34 -16.40
C VAL A 94 11.75 -20.65 -15.66
N THR A 95 10.52 -20.91 -15.26
CA THR A 95 10.08 -22.21 -14.71
C THR A 95 9.71 -23.22 -15.79
N THR A 96 9.92 -22.89 -17.06
CA THR A 96 9.64 -23.76 -18.20
C THR A 96 10.95 -24.14 -18.92
N ASP A 97 10.86 -24.98 -19.94
CA ASP A 97 11.99 -25.33 -20.83
C ASP A 97 12.16 -24.35 -22.01
N GLU A 98 11.32 -23.30 -22.09
CA GLU A 98 11.38 -22.29 -23.16
C GLU A 98 12.45 -21.24 -22.94
N ALA A 99 12.78 -20.94 -21.66
CA ALA A 99 13.72 -19.88 -21.29
C ALA A 99 14.63 -20.29 -20.14
N VAL A 100 15.91 -19.96 -20.26
CA VAL A 100 16.93 -20.11 -19.20
C VAL A 100 17.53 -18.74 -18.91
N ILE A 101 17.64 -18.38 -17.63
CA ILE A 101 18.34 -17.17 -17.25
C ILE A 101 19.84 -17.44 -17.12
N GLY A 102 20.67 -16.63 -17.81
CA GLY A 102 22.09 -16.77 -17.80
C GLY A 102 22.83 -16.13 -16.63
N TRP A 103 22.10 -15.49 -15.73
CA TRP A 103 22.64 -14.85 -14.52
C TRP A 103 22.55 -15.80 -13.32
N ALA A 104 23.59 -15.81 -12.51
CA ALA A 104 23.66 -16.62 -11.29
C ALA A 104 23.47 -15.73 -10.04
N ASP A 105 22.58 -14.74 -10.11
CA ASP A 105 22.34 -13.81 -9.01
C ASP A 105 21.44 -14.45 -7.95
N GLY A 106 21.98 -14.58 -6.74
CA GLY A 106 21.21 -15.04 -5.57
C GLY A 106 20.47 -16.34 -5.82
N SER A 107 19.18 -16.35 -5.58
CA SER A 107 18.28 -17.50 -5.76
C SER A 107 17.55 -17.50 -7.12
N LEU A 108 18.04 -16.77 -8.12
CA LEU A 108 17.43 -16.71 -9.44
C LEU A 108 17.49 -18.05 -10.21
N PRO A 109 18.59 -18.84 -10.14
CA PRO A 109 18.65 -20.17 -10.76
C PRO A 109 17.59 -21.15 -10.26
N ASP A 110 17.09 -21.01 -9.03
CA ASP A 110 16.06 -21.88 -8.44
C ASP A 110 14.85 -22.03 -9.36
N TYR A 111 14.51 -21.00 -10.17
CA TYR A 111 13.36 -21.05 -11.07
C TYR A 111 13.47 -22.17 -12.11
N HIS A 112 14.58 -22.30 -12.79
CA HIS A 112 14.75 -23.36 -13.80
C HIS A 112 15.24 -24.68 -13.20
N GLU A 113 15.82 -24.66 -11.99
CA GLU A 113 16.20 -25.86 -11.24
C GLU A 113 15.00 -26.47 -10.50
N HIS A 114 13.89 -25.72 -10.36
CA HIS A 114 12.65 -26.11 -9.68
C HIS A 114 12.84 -26.48 -8.20
N ASP A 115 13.82 -25.84 -7.54
CA ASP A 115 14.13 -26.10 -6.14
C ASP A 115 13.96 -24.89 -5.22
N TRP A 116 13.16 -23.91 -5.65
CA TRP A 116 12.83 -22.72 -4.86
C TRP A 116 12.19 -23.04 -3.52
N THR A 117 12.43 -22.17 -2.56
CA THR A 117 11.84 -22.23 -1.22
C THR A 117 11.08 -20.93 -0.93
N PRO A 118 10.28 -20.87 0.16
CA PRO A 118 9.62 -19.62 0.57
C PRO A 118 10.59 -18.46 0.90
N SER A 119 11.88 -18.74 1.09
CA SER A 119 12.92 -17.74 1.30
C SER A 119 13.57 -17.20 0.03
N ASN A 120 13.15 -17.69 -1.15
CA ASN A 120 13.63 -17.16 -2.44
C ASN A 120 13.24 -15.67 -2.55
N GLU A 121 14.24 -14.80 -2.75
CA GLU A 121 14.08 -13.35 -2.75
C GLU A 121 13.19 -12.85 -3.90
N PHE A 122 13.24 -13.50 -5.05
CA PHE A 122 12.45 -13.11 -6.23
C PHE A 122 10.98 -13.48 -6.06
N ILE A 123 10.68 -14.65 -5.49
CA ILE A 123 9.32 -15.07 -5.14
C ILE A 123 8.72 -14.12 -4.09
N ALA A 124 9.49 -13.81 -3.04
CA ALA A 124 9.08 -12.86 -2.01
C ALA A 124 8.88 -11.45 -2.59
N ALA A 125 9.76 -11.01 -3.51
CA ALA A 125 9.62 -9.71 -4.17
C ALA A 125 8.34 -9.63 -5.01
N LEU A 126 8.00 -10.66 -5.78
CA LEU A 126 6.76 -10.68 -6.56
C LEU A 126 5.52 -10.66 -5.66
N TYR A 127 5.53 -11.44 -4.58
CA TYR A 127 4.46 -11.42 -3.57
C TYR A 127 4.26 -10.00 -3.01
N ASN A 128 5.33 -9.35 -2.60
CA ASN A 128 5.31 -7.99 -2.09
C ASN A 128 4.85 -6.97 -3.15
N ARG A 129 5.27 -7.13 -4.41
CA ARG A 129 4.79 -6.28 -5.52
C ARG A 129 3.30 -6.40 -5.74
N ILE A 130 2.75 -7.60 -5.69
CA ILE A 130 1.32 -7.83 -5.83
C ILE A 130 0.56 -7.14 -4.69
N ILE A 131 1.00 -7.33 -3.43
CA ILE A 131 0.39 -6.67 -2.26
C ILE A 131 0.48 -5.14 -2.39
N TYR A 132 1.64 -4.61 -2.74
CA TYR A 132 1.84 -3.18 -2.93
C TYR A 132 0.89 -2.60 -3.98
N GLN A 133 0.74 -3.27 -5.11
CA GLN A 133 -0.19 -2.85 -6.17
C GLN A 133 -1.64 -2.86 -5.71
N ILE A 134 -2.08 -3.92 -5.03
CA ILE A 134 -3.43 -4.03 -4.46
C ILE A 134 -3.67 -2.91 -3.44
N THR A 135 -2.72 -2.69 -2.54
CA THR A 135 -2.79 -1.64 -1.49
C THR A 135 -2.88 -0.25 -2.12
N SER A 136 -2.09 0.02 -3.15
CA SER A 136 -2.10 1.30 -3.87
C SER A 136 -3.45 1.54 -4.57
N CYS A 137 -4.03 0.51 -5.21
CA CYS A 137 -5.38 0.59 -5.78
C CYS A 137 -6.44 0.85 -4.70
N ASN A 138 -6.36 0.16 -3.57
CA ASN A 138 -7.29 0.36 -2.45
C ASN A 138 -7.17 1.77 -1.87
N ALA A 139 -5.96 2.31 -1.73
CA ALA A 139 -5.74 3.68 -1.28
C ALA A 139 -6.39 4.70 -2.23
N PHE A 140 -6.20 4.57 -3.53
CA PHE A 140 -6.86 5.42 -4.52
C PHE A 140 -8.39 5.34 -4.43
N LEU A 141 -8.95 4.14 -4.31
CA LEU A 141 -10.40 3.94 -4.19
C LEU A 141 -10.97 4.56 -2.90
N ARG A 142 -10.24 4.52 -1.77
CA ARG A 142 -10.61 5.18 -0.52
C ARG A 142 -10.59 6.70 -0.65
N GLU A 143 -9.59 7.25 -1.33
CA GLU A 143 -9.45 8.69 -1.53
C GLU A 143 -10.45 9.29 -2.52
N THR A 144 -11.05 8.46 -3.34
CA THR A 144 -12.00 8.87 -4.39
C THR A 144 -13.43 8.43 -4.12
N THR A 145 -13.81 8.20 -2.84
CA THR A 145 -15.20 7.93 -2.47
C THR A 145 -16.09 9.14 -2.76
N GLU A 146 -17.38 8.90 -2.98
CA GLU A 146 -18.36 9.96 -3.24
C GLU A 146 -18.35 11.04 -2.14
N ALA A 147 -18.26 10.64 -0.87
CA ALA A 147 -18.19 11.55 0.25
C ALA A 147 -16.94 12.46 0.19
N LYS A 148 -15.76 11.91 -0.12
CA LYS A 148 -14.53 12.69 -0.23
C LYS A 148 -14.55 13.60 -1.47
N LEU A 149 -15.02 13.12 -2.61
CA LEU A 149 -15.14 13.92 -3.82
C LEU A 149 -16.11 15.10 -3.62
N SER A 150 -17.25 14.85 -3.00
CA SER A 150 -18.22 15.90 -2.63
C SER A 150 -17.61 16.92 -1.66
N GLY A 151 -16.92 16.45 -0.61
CA GLY A 151 -16.23 17.30 0.37
C GLY A 151 -15.14 18.18 -0.25
N ARG A 152 -14.50 17.73 -1.33
CA ARG A 152 -13.49 18.49 -2.11
C ARG A 152 -14.11 19.32 -3.24
N GLY A 153 -15.45 19.37 -3.36
CA GLY A 153 -16.16 20.14 -4.38
C GLY A 153 -15.98 19.63 -5.82
N VAL A 154 -15.63 18.36 -5.98
CA VAL A 154 -15.44 17.75 -7.32
C VAL A 154 -16.79 17.56 -8.00
N THR A 155 -16.95 18.16 -9.19
CA THR A 155 -18.21 18.13 -9.97
C THR A 155 -17.93 18.07 -11.47
N GLY A 156 -18.98 17.94 -12.27
CA GLY A 156 -18.90 18.05 -13.75
C GLY A 156 -18.04 16.95 -14.39
N GLN A 157 -17.27 17.33 -15.40
CA GLN A 157 -16.45 16.38 -16.17
C GLN A 157 -15.40 15.68 -15.30
N LEU A 158 -14.75 16.38 -14.37
CA LEU A 158 -13.77 15.79 -13.48
C LEU A 158 -14.38 14.65 -12.64
N LEU A 159 -15.61 14.80 -12.14
CA LEU A 159 -16.30 13.73 -11.42
C LEU A 159 -16.53 12.50 -12.31
N SER A 160 -16.93 12.71 -13.56
CA SER A 160 -17.10 11.60 -14.53
C SER A 160 -15.77 10.90 -14.79
N ASP A 161 -14.71 11.67 -15.04
CA ASP A 161 -13.38 11.10 -15.30
C ASP A 161 -12.87 10.29 -14.11
N ILE A 162 -13.08 10.77 -12.88
CA ILE A 162 -12.68 10.03 -11.67
C ILE A 162 -13.47 8.72 -11.52
N GLN A 163 -14.74 8.66 -11.92
CA GLN A 163 -15.47 7.41 -11.91
C GLN A 163 -14.86 6.38 -12.88
N ASP A 164 -14.40 6.83 -14.05
CA ASP A 164 -13.68 5.96 -14.98
C ASP A 164 -12.32 5.52 -14.39
N TYR A 165 -11.55 6.43 -13.78
CA TYR A 165 -10.30 6.10 -13.09
C TYR A 165 -10.50 5.08 -11.96
N ARG A 166 -11.61 5.15 -11.24
CA ARG A 166 -11.99 4.16 -10.21
C ARG A 166 -12.21 2.77 -10.82
N ASN A 167 -12.84 2.71 -12.00
CA ASN A 167 -13.04 1.44 -12.71
C ASN A 167 -11.70 0.85 -13.17
N GLU A 168 -10.80 1.69 -13.68
CA GLU A 168 -9.44 1.28 -14.04
C GLU A 168 -8.64 0.79 -12.82
N ALA A 169 -8.71 1.48 -11.69
CA ALA A 169 -8.07 1.04 -10.44
C ALA A 169 -8.62 -0.32 -9.95
N ARG A 170 -9.94 -0.55 -10.07
CA ARG A 170 -10.54 -1.86 -9.77
C ARG A 170 -10.06 -2.94 -10.72
N PHE A 171 -9.91 -2.64 -12.00
CA PHE A 171 -9.36 -3.56 -12.98
C PHE A 171 -7.91 -3.93 -12.64
N LEU A 172 -7.04 -2.97 -12.36
CA LEU A 172 -5.64 -3.22 -11.99
C LEU A 172 -5.52 -4.06 -10.70
N ARG A 173 -6.40 -3.80 -9.72
CA ARG A 173 -6.50 -4.62 -8.51
C ARG A 173 -6.92 -6.05 -8.82
N ALA A 174 -7.94 -6.22 -9.66
CA ALA A 174 -8.42 -7.55 -10.06
C ALA A 174 -7.35 -8.33 -10.83
N LEU A 175 -6.60 -7.66 -11.72
CA LEU A 175 -5.46 -8.22 -12.42
C LEU A 175 -4.40 -8.73 -11.42
N SER A 176 -4.06 -7.92 -10.43
CA SER A 176 -3.08 -8.31 -9.39
C SER A 176 -3.57 -9.50 -8.56
N TYR A 177 -4.87 -9.57 -8.22
CA TYR A 177 -5.44 -10.74 -7.56
C TYR A 177 -5.46 -11.99 -8.46
N SER A 178 -5.67 -11.83 -9.78
CA SER A 178 -5.57 -12.94 -10.73
C SER A 178 -4.16 -13.55 -10.74
N HIS A 179 -3.13 -12.69 -10.80
CA HIS A 179 -1.74 -13.15 -10.71
C HIS A 179 -1.42 -13.79 -9.35
N ALA A 180 -1.98 -13.23 -8.24
CA ALA A 180 -1.82 -13.79 -6.91
C ALA A 180 -2.42 -15.20 -6.79
N LEU A 181 -3.61 -15.41 -7.32
CA LEU A 181 -4.30 -16.71 -7.30
C LEU A 181 -3.57 -17.72 -8.17
N ASP A 182 -3.10 -17.31 -9.35
CA ASP A 182 -2.37 -18.16 -10.29
C ASP A 182 -1.05 -18.68 -9.66
N LEU A 183 -0.27 -17.78 -9.07
CA LEU A 183 1.08 -18.09 -8.60
C LEU A 183 1.13 -18.65 -7.16
N TYR A 184 0.24 -18.19 -6.28
CA TYR A 184 0.30 -18.52 -4.86
C TYR A 184 -0.90 -19.34 -4.36
N GLY A 185 -1.96 -19.48 -5.16
CA GLY A 185 -3.18 -20.21 -4.82
C GLY A 185 -3.99 -19.52 -3.72
N LYS A 186 -3.55 -19.56 -2.46
CA LYS A 186 -4.19 -18.87 -1.34
C LYS A 186 -3.53 -17.52 -1.13
N PHE A 187 -4.34 -16.46 -1.19
CA PHE A 187 -3.84 -15.09 -1.05
C PHE A 187 -4.80 -14.26 -0.18
N PRO A 188 -4.32 -13.38 0.70
CA PRO A 188 -5.18 -12.50 1.50
C PRO A 188 -6.04 -11.62 0.60
N PHE A 189 -7.34 -11.53 0.88
CA PHE A 189 -8.26 -10.70 0.13
C PHE A 189 -8.62 -9.46 0.93
N VAL A 190 -8.14 -8.30 0.50
CA VAL A 190 -8.32 -6.99 1.14
C VAL A 190 -8.79 -5.98 0.10
N THR A 191 -9.80 -5.19 0.45
CA THR A 191 -10.40 -4.17 -0.40
C THR A 191 -10.31 -2.79 0.23
N GLU A 192 -10.81 -1.77 -0.46
CA GLU A 192 -10.96 -0.42 0.07
C GLU A 192 -11.91 -0.31 1.28
N ALA A 193 -12.75 -1.33 1.51
CA ALA A 193 -13.71 -1.35 2.61
C ALA A 193 -13.09 -1.84 3.94
N ASP A 194 -11.94 -2.50 3.86
CA ASP A 194 -11.24 -3.03 5.05
C ASP A 194 -10.44 -1.93 5.73
N GLU A 195 -10.22 -2.06 7.04
CA GLU A 195 -9.45 -1.09 7.82
C GLU A 195 -7.99 -1.02 7.37
N VAL A 196 -7.37 0.16 7.48
CA VAL A 196 -5.95 0.36 7.19
C VAL A 196 -5.13 -0.11 8.40
N GLY A 197 -4.09 -0.92 8.15
CA GLY A 197 -3.24 -1.46 9.21
C GLY A 197 -3.67 -2.84 9.71
N PHE A 198 -4.52 -3.48 8.95
CA PHE A 198 -4.98 -4.85 9.17
C PHE A 198 -3.87 -5.87 8.89
#